data_3ae29d6bc82fcf411d10413a0c123eac
#
_entry.id   3ae29d6bc82fcf411d10413a0c123eac
#
_cell.length_a   1.000
_cell.length_b   1.000
_cell.length_c   1.000
_cell.angle_alpha   90.00
_cell.angle_beta   90.00
_cell.angle_gamma   90.00
#
_symmetry.space_group_name_H-M   'P 1'
#
loop_
_entity.id
_entity.type
_entity.pdbx_description
1 polymer ?
#
loop_
_entity_poly.entity_id
_entity_poly.type
_entity_poly.pdbx_seq_one_letter_code
_entity_poly.pdbx_strand_id
1 'polypeptide(L)'
;MSYDKDNIFAKIIRGEIPCDKIYEDDFVLSFKDIRPQAPSHALIIPKGNYLDINDFSLNASDNEIIGFNRAIAKVADMLGISENSGGNGYRVIANAGNDAHQEVPHLHFLSLIHISEPTRLVS
;
A
#
# COMPACT_ATOMS: atom_id res chain seq x y z
N MET A 1 9.34 -14.92 10.86
CA MET A 1 8.44 -13.99 11.56
C MET A 1 7.02 -14.33 11.21
N SER A 2 6.15 -14.45 12.20
CA SER A 2 4.76 -14.78 11.95
C SER A 2 3.91 -13.53 11.85
N TYR A 3 2.75 -13.67 11.20
CA TYR A 3 1.83 -12.57 11.03
C TYR A 3 1.15 -12.22 12.37
N ASP A 4 1.19 -10.95 12.74
CA ASP A 4 0.53 -10.48 13.96
C ASP A 4 -0.86 -9.95 13.60
N LYS A 5 -1.90 -10.65 14.03
CA LYS A 5 -3.28 -10.28 13.74
C LYS A 5 -3.73 -9.00 14.42
N ASP A 6 -2.95 -8.49 15.36
CA ASP A 6 -3.28 -7.25 16.08
C ASP A 6 -2.58 -6.04 15.49
N ASN A 7 -1.96 -6.17 14.31
CA ASN A 7 -1.36 -5.01 13.67
C ASN A 7 -2.44 -4.02 13.22
N ILE A 8 -2.04 -2.76 13.09
CA ILE A 8 -2.97 -1.68 12.82
C ILE A 8 -3.73 -1.86 11.50
N PHE A 9 -3.09 -2.40 10.47
CA PHE A 9 -3.75 -2.58 9.18
C PHE A 9 -4.80 -3.69 9.23
N ALA A 10 -4.52 -4.77 9.96
CA ALA A 10 -5.53 -5.81 10.17
C ALA A 10 -6.75 -5.25 10.90
N LYS A 11 -6.53 -4.38 11.87
CA LYS A 11 -7.63 -3.75 12.60
C LYS A 11 -8.43 -2.81 11.71
N ILE A 12 -7.78 -2.11 10.80
CA ILE A 12 -8.48 -1.25 9.83
C ILE A 12 -9.35 -2.11 8.90
N ILE A 13 -8.82 -3.22 8.42
CA ILE A 13 -9.57 -4.13 7.54
C ILE A 13 -10.82 -4.65 8.26
N ARG A 14 -10.71 -4.99 9.54
CA ARG A 14 -11.85 -5.47 10.32
C ARG A 14 -12.84 -4.38 10.72
N GLY A 15 -12.52 -3.12 10.43
CA GLY A 15 -13.39 -2.00 10.80
C GLY A 15 -13.23 -1.55 12.25
N GLU A 16 -12.23 -2.03 12.98
CA GLU A 16 -11.99 -1.65 14.36
C GLU A 16 -11.34 -0.28 14.49
N ILE A 17 -10.60 0.14 13.46
CA ILE A 17 -9.98 1.46 13.41
C ILE A 17 -10.45 2.14 12.13
N PRO A 18 -10.95 3.38 12.21
CA PRO A 18 -11.42 4.07 11.02
C PRO A 18 -10.25 4.49 10.12
N CYS A 19 -10.52 4.64 8.83
CA CYS A 19 -9.55 5.14 7.88
C CYS A 19 -10.25 6.05 6.87
N ASP A 20 -9.47 6.88 6.20
CA ASP A 20 -9.96 7.73 5.12
C ASP A 20 -9.84 6.95 3.81
N LYS A 21 -10.88 6.18 3.50
CA LYS A 21 -10.87 5.21 2.41
C LYS A 21 -10.81 5.89 1.05
N ILE A 22 -9.96 5.36 0.16
CA ILE A 22 -9.87 5.80 -1.22
C ILE A 22 -10.54 4.78 -2.14
N TYR A 23 -10.27 3.49 -1.93
CA TYR A 23 -10.74 2.43 -2.79
C TYR A 23 -10.83 1.12 -2.02
N GLU A 24 -11.79 0.30 -2.36
CA GLU A 24 -11.93 -1.02 -1.74
C GLU A 24 -12.59 -1.99 -2.71
N ASP A 25 -12.09 -3.22 -2.75
CA ASP A 25 -12.76 -4.32 -3.44
C ASP A 25 -12.58 -5.60 -2.60
N ASP A 26 -12.84 -6.77 -3.19
CA ASP A 26 -12.76 -8.02 -2.44
C ASP A 26 -11.36 -8.36 -1.96
N PHE A 27 -10.33 -7.82 -2.61
CA PHE A 27 -8.95 -8.20 -2.34
C PHE A 27 -8.11 -7.10 -1.72
N VAL A 28 -8.52 -5.84 -1.84
CA VAL A 28 -7.67 -4.68 -1.58
C VAL A 28 -8.42 -3.61 -0.83
N LEU A 29 -7.70 -2.91 0.04
CA LEU A 29 -8.17 -1.68 0.67
C LEU A 29 -7.11 -0.61 0.48
N SER A 30 -7.52 0.58 0.07
CA SER A 30 -6.62 1.73 -0.05
C SER A 30 -7.17 2.90 0.75
N PHE A 31 -6.30 3.60 1.46
CA PHE A 31 -6.69 4.72 2.30
C PHE A 31 -5.54 5.70 2.44
N LYS A 32 -5.87 6.92 2.88
CA LYS A 32 -4.85 7.94 3.09
C LYS A 32 -4.06 7.63 4.35
N ASP A 33 -2.75 7.84 4.27
CA ASP A 33 -1.91 7.67 5.45
C ASP A 33 -2.19 8.82 6.42
N ILE A 34 -2.37 8.48 7.69
CA ILE A 34 -2.61 9.49 8.71
C ILE A 34 -1.35 10.25 9.07
N ARG A 35 -0.19 9.76 8.66
CA ARG A 35 1.10 10.44 8.87
C ARG A 35 1.79 10.61 7.53
N PRO A 36 1.21 11.42 6.64
CA PRO A 36 1.77 11.56 5.32
C PRO A 36 3.11 12.26 5.36
N GLN A 37 4.08 11.68 4.65
CA GLN A 37 5.41 12.25 4.54
C GLN A 37 5.59 13.01 3.23
N ALA A 38 4.59 12.94 2.38
CA ALA A 38 4.56 13.66 1.11
C ALA A 38 3.12 13.93 0.76
N PRO A 39 2.84 14.94 -0.06
CA PRO A 39 1.50 15.15 -0.56
C PRO A 39 0.98 13.90 -1.26
N SER A 40 -0.30 13.63 -1.10
CA SER A 40 -0.96 12.47 -1.70
C SER A 40 -0.32 11.13 -1.32
N HIS A 41 0.09 11.03 -0.06
CA HIS A 41 0.61 9.77 0.46
C HIS A 41 -0.57 8.83 0.71
N ALA A 42 -0.65 7.76 -0.05
CA ALA A 42 -1.69 6.76 0.06
C ALA A 42 -1.10 5.39 0.33
N LEU A 43 -1.87 4.57 1.03
CA LEU A 43 -1.50 3.19 1.32
C LEU A 43 -2.42 2.26 0.55
N ILE A 44 -1.87 1.16 0.07
CA ILE A 44 -2.63 0.09 -0.58
C ILE A 44 -2.24 -1.20 0.11
N ILE A 45 -3.21 -1.91 0.66
CA ILE A 45 -2.96 -3.15 1.38
C ILE A 45 -3.85 -4.28 0.85
N PRO A 46 -3.35 -5.51 0.85
CA PRO A 46 -4.22 -6.66 0.58
C PRO A 46 -5.09 -6.94 1.80
N LYS A 47 -6.28 -7.48 1.58
CA LYS A 47 -7.16 -7.85 2.70
C LYS A 47 -6.73 -9.14 3.37
N GLY A 48 -5.99 -9.99 2.68
CA GLY A 48 -5.45 -11.20 3.28
C GLY A 48 -4.31 -10.92 4.24
N ASN A 49 -4.02 -11.88 5.10
CA ASN A 49 -2.99 -11.73 6.13
C ASN A 49 -1.61 -12.05 5.59
N TYR A 50 -1.02 -11.10 4.88
CA TYR A 50 0.32 -11.27 4.32
C TYR A 50 1.29 -10.33 5.00
N LEU A 51 2.43 -10.85 5.41
CA LEU A 51 3.43 -10.12 6.18
C LEU A 51 4.12 -9.03 5.36
N ASP A 52 4.53 -9.38 4.15
CA ASP A 52 5.30 -8.49 3.27
C ASP A 52 5.13 -8.93 1.82
N ILE A 53 5.87 -8.27 0.92
CA ILE A 53 5.77 -8.59 -0.50
C ILE A 53 6.27 -9.99 -0.82
N ASN A 54 7.25 -10.51 -0.08
CA ASN A 54 7.72 -11.87 -0.29
C ASN A 54 6.64 -12.89 0.06
N ASP A 55 6.01 -12.72 1.23
CA ASP A 55 4.94 -13.58 1.67
C ASP A 55 3.79 -13.58 0.67
N PHE A 56 3.38 -12.40 0.25
CA PHE A 56 2.29 -12.23 -0.71
C PHE A 56 2.62 -12.87 -2.05
N SER A 57 3.82 -12.63 -2.55
CA SER A 57 4.25 -13.13 -3.87
C SER A 57 4.33 -14.65 -3.90
N LEU A 58 4.71 -15.26 -2.78
CA LEU A 58 4.87 -16.70 -2.71
C LEU A 58 3.56 -17.43 -2.41
N ASN A 59 2.69 -16.82 -1.63
CA ASN A 59 1.58 -17.57 -1.01
C ASN A 59 0.18 -17.10 -1.38
N ALA A 60 0.03 -15.91 -1.96
CA ALA A 60 -1.29 -15.42 -2.33
C ALA A 60 -1.82 -16.16 -3.56
N SER A 61 -3.14 -16.20 -3.69
CA SER A 61 -3.76 -16.79 -4.87
C SER A 61 -3.54 -15.90 -6.10
N ASP A 62 -3.72 -16.47 -7.28
CA ASP A 62 -3.59 -15.71 -8.52
C ASP A 62 -4.56 -14.52 -8.54
N ASN A 63 -5.80 -14.74 -8.11
CA ASN A 63 -6.79 -13.66 -8.09
C ASN A 63 -6.42 -12.54 -7.13
N GLU A 64 -5.83 -12.88 -5.99
CA GLU A 64 -5.37 -11.88 -5.05
C GLU A 64 -4.22 -11.05 -5.63
N ILE A 65 -3.28 -11.70 -6.29
CA ILE A 65 -2.13 -11.02 -6.90
C ILE A 65 -2.61 -10.09 -8.02
N ILE A 66 -3.46 -10.59 -8.89
CA ILE A 66 -3.99 -9.80 -10.01
C ILE A 66 -4.80 -8.61 -9.47
N GLY A 67 -5.70 -8.86 -8.53
CA GLY A 67 -6.55 -7.82 -7.96
C GLY A 67 -5.74 -6.74 -7.29
N PHE A 68 -4.74 -7.12 -6.51
CA PHE A 68 -3.87 -6.17 -5.82
C PHE A 68 -3.08 -5.33 -6.81
N ASN A 69 -2.49 -5.97 -7.79
CA ASN A 69 -1.66 -5.25 -8.77
C ASN A 69 -2.49 -4.27 -9.60
N ARG A 70 -3.67 -4.66 -10.03
CA ARG A 70 -4.56 -3.77 -10.80
C ARG A 70 -5.09 -2.62 -9.96
N ALA A 71 -5.26 -2.82 -8.66
CA ALA A 71 -5.73 -1.78 -7.76
C ALA A 71 -4.73 -0.62 -7.66
N ILE A 72 -3.44 -0.89 -7.82
CA ILE A 72 -2.43 0.18 -7.80
C ILE A 72 -2.74 1.23 -8.87
N ALA A 73 -3.01 0.78 -10.10
CA ALA A 73 -3.33 1.69 -11.20
C ALA A 73 -4.67 2.40 -10.97
N LYS A 74 -5.66 1.67 -10.45
CA LYS A 74 -6.97 2.26 -10.17
C LYS A 74 -6.88 3.38 -9.15
N VAL A 75 -6.12 3.16 -8.08
CA VAL A 75 -5.95 4.17 -7.04
C VAL A 75 -5.18 5.38 -7.57
N ALA A 76 -4.14 5.15 -8.36
CA ALA A 76 -3.39 6.24 -8.95
C ALA A 76 -4.26 7.10 -9.87
N ASP A 77 -5.14 6.47 -10.64
CA ASP A 77 -6.07 7.21 -11.49
C ASP A 77 -7.10 7.99 -10.67
N MET A 78 -7.63 7.38 -9.62
CA MET A 78 -8.59 8.06 -8.75
C MET A 78 -7.98 9.26 -8.04
N LEU A 79 -6.70 9.19 -7.70
CA LEU A 79 -5.99 10.30 -7.06
C LEU A 79 -5.51 11.35 -8.07
N GLY A 80 -5.62 11.07 -9.36
CA GLY A 80 -5.17 12.02 -10.39
C GLY A 80 -3.67 12.16 -10.48
N ILE A 81 -2.89 11.17 -10.02
CA ILE A 81 -1.43 11.26 -9.99
C ILE A 81 -0.76 10.50 -11.12
N SER A 82 -1.48 9.63 -11.82
CA SER A 82 -0.93 8.96 -12.99
C SER A 82 -0.89 9.92 -14.17
N GLU A 83 0.02 9.70 -15.10
CA GLU A 83 0.07 10.53 -16.30
C GLU A 83 -1.21 10.40 -17.11
N ASN A 84 -1.81 9.22 -17.15
CA ASN A 84 -3.07 9.01 -17.84
C ASN A 84 -4.22 9.83 -17.25
N SER A 85 -4.17 10.15 -15.98
CA SER A 85 -5.22 10.92 -15.30
C SER A 85 -4.90 12.40 -15.20
N GLY A 86 -3.84 12.85 -15.86
CA GLY A 86 -3.46 14.27 -15.89
C GLY A 86 -2.42 14.65 -14.85
N GLY A 87 -1.88 13.69 -14.13
CA GLY A 87 -0.82 13.92 -13.15
C GLY A 87 0.57 13.80 -13.76
N ASN A 88 1.57 13.93 -12.93
CA ASN A 88 2.98 13.89 -13.36
C ASN A 88 3.68 12.59 -12.96
N GLY A 89 2.94 11.62 -12.47
CA GLY A 89 3.54 10.35 -12.06
C GLY A 89 3.69 10.23 -10.56
N TYR A 90 4.10 9.06 -10.12
CA TYR A 90 4.19 8.75 -8.70
C TYR A 90 5.20 7.63 -8.49
N ARG A 91 5.59 7.43 -7.24
CA ARG A 91 6.47 6.33 -6.86
C ARG A 91 5.70 5.36 -5.98
N VAL A 92 5.91 4.07 -6.22
CA VAL A 92 5.33 3.02 -5.39
C VAL A 92 6.45 2.33 -4.64
N ILE A 93 6.32 2.20 -3.31
CA ILE A 93 7.33 1.61 -2.47
C ILE A 93 6.69 0.56 -1.58
N ALA A 94 7.34 -0.58 -1.45
CA ALA A 94 6.95 -1.60 -0.48
C ALA A 94 8.21 -1.98 0.32
N ASN A 95 8.15 -1.82 1.63
CA ASN A 95 9.25 -2.17 2.51
C ASN A 95 9.02 -3.57 3.07
N ALA A 96 10.04 -4.41 3.02
CA ALA A 96 9.96 -5.78 3.52
C ALA A 96 11.12 -6.04 4.49
N GLY A 97 10.77 -6.37 5.72
CA GLY A 97 11.74 -6.76 6.73
C GLY A 97 12.43 -5.60 7.43
N ASN A 98 13.30 -5.95 8.37
CA ASN A 98 13.92 -4.97 9.25
C ASN A 98 14.92 -4.05 8.52
N ASP A 99 15.63 -4.59 7.54
CA ASP A 99 16.62 -3.78 6.83
C ASP A 99 15.96 -2.67 6.00
N ALA A 100 14.71 -2.86 5.62
CA ALA A 100 13.94 -1.86 4.90
C ALA A 100 13.05 -1.04 5.83
N HIS A 101 13.18 -1.23 7.15
CA HIS A 101 12.41 -0.51 8.16
C HIS A 101 10.89 -0.71 8.02
N GLN A 102 10.48 -1.95 7.73
CA GLN A 102 9.06 -2.27 7.74
C GLN A 102 8.53 -2.17 9.17
N GLU A 103 7.66 -1.20 9.42
CA GLU A 103 7.17 -0.95 10.78
C GLU A 103 5.93 -1.77 11.09
N VAL A 104 5.03 -1.94 10.14
CA VAL A 104 3.79 -2.69 10.34
C VAL A 104 3.90 -4.05 9.66
N PRO A 105 3.68 -5.16 10.40
CA PRO A 105 3.82 -6.50 9.83
C PRO A 105 2.58 -6.93 9.02
N HIS A 106 2.24 -6.12 8.04
CA HIS A 106 1.21 -6.38 7.05
C HIS A 106 1.65 -5.67 5.77
N LEU A 107 1.65 -6.39 4.66
CA LEU A 107 2.08 -5.83 3.38
C LEU A 107 1.35 -4.52 3.10
N HIS A 108 2.09 -3.50 2.75
CA HIS A 108 1.51 -2.24 2.31
C HIS A 108 2.42 -1.59 1.29
N PHE A 109 1.79 -1.03 0.25
CA PHE A 109 2.47 -0.23 -0.75
C PHE A 109 2.16 1.23 -0.46
N LEU A 110 3.20 2.06 -0.55
CA LEU A 110 3.08 3.50 -0.36
C LEU A 110 3.10 4.18 -1.71
N SER A 111 2.20 5.13 -1.91
CA SER A 111 2.18 5.96 -3.12
C SER A 111 2.68 7.35 -2.75
N LEU A 112 3.76 7.76 -3.36
CA LEU A 112 4.40 9.05 -3.08
C LEU A 112 4.47 9.89 -4.33
N ILE A 113 4.15 11.19 -4.20
CA ILE A 113 4.34 12.16 -5.28
C ILE A 113 5.17 13.32 -4.74
N HIS A 114 5.62 14.20 -5.64
CA HIS A 114 6.43 15.37 -5.28
C HIS A 114 7.70 14.99 -4.52
N ILE A 115 8.41 13.98 -5.05
CA ILE A 115 9.64 13.52 -4.43
C ILE A 115 10.73 14.50 -4.83
N SER A 116 11.17 15.32 -3.87
CA SER A 116 12.15 16.36 -4.14
C SER A 116 13.58 15.83 -4.13
N GLU A 117 13.80 14.69 -3.48
CA GLU A 117 15.13 14.12 -3.33
C GLU A 117 15.10 12.66 -3.74
N PRO A 118 14.92 12.38 -5.02
CA PRO A 118 14.72 10.98 -5.43
C PRO A 118 15.85 10.07 -5.04
N THR A 119 17.04 10.57 -4.98
CA THR A 119 18.17 9.75 -4.58
C THR A 119 18.15 9.36 -3.13
N ARG A 120 17.40 10.06 -2.33
CA ARG A 120 17.30 9.75 -0.92
C ARG A 120 16.41 8.59 -0.62
N LEU A 121 15.58 8.27 -1.57
CA LEU A 121 14.65 7.20 -1.34
C LEU A 121 15.15 5.91 -1.81
N VAL A 122 16.33 5.83 -2.03
CA VAL A 122 16.84 4.71 -2.43
C VAL A 122 16.52 3.65 -1.95
N SER A 123 16.25 3.11 -2.17
CA SER A 123 16.24 2.22 -1.62
C SER A 123 16.48 1.12 -1.97
#